data_cfc2a4d92454e3daddc05cad200c3529
#
_entry.id   cfc2a4d92454e3daddc05cad200c3529
#
_cell.length_a   1.000
_cell.length_b   1.000
_cell.length_c   1.000
_cell.angle_alpha   90.00
_cell.angle_beta   90.00
_cell.angle_gamma   90.00
#
_symmetry.space_group_name_H-M   'P 1'
#
loop_
_entity.id
_entity.type
_entity.pdbx_description
1 polymer ?
#
loop_
_entity_poly.entity_id
_entity_poly.type
_entity_poly.pdbx_seq_one_letter_code
_entity_poly.pdbx_strand_id
1 'polypeptide(L)'
;RRQRQMCIRDSPATGQPTDETTVTVPGEGTYTIDPTTGAVTFTPEEDFVGTAKGVKVQATATITNENGEKATIKADATYTPTVVAAEPTANPATSIDVQGATQTGTPTFAGTTVQVNGEDKEITIKDNSYTLLDDDGNQVTTTPAYAEDGVTAIGTFSIDPATGTVTFTPTDKSYTGKVTPVTVVAESSNGIFVGTTYTPEIVPVKPTATPAETTDIQGATQTGKPEFKGGTVKVNGVEKTVPINETVPATFEDGSTAKTVEGVGTYTVAADGTVTFVPEKSFVGTAPSVTVVREDMNGTKASAIYTPTVTPVKPTATPAETTDIQGKTQTGKPEFTEGDSRVPINEDVPATFDDGSTTKTVEGVGTYTVAADGTVTFVPEKSFVGTAPAV
;
A
#
# COMPACT_ATOMS: atom_id res chain seq x y z
N ARG A 1 -4.55 -72.93 42.22
CA ARG A 1 -4.46 -71.74 41.32
C ARG A 1 -3.19 -71.01 41.66
N ARG A 2 -2.24 -70.84 40.66
CA ARG A 2 -1.06 -69.99 40.83
C ARG A 2 -1.50 -68.52 40.68
N GLN A 3 -1.47 -67.74 41.74
CA GLN A 3 -1.63 -66.30 41.64
C GLN A 3 -0.26 -65.70 41.27
N ARG A 4 -0.19 -65.03 40.11
CA ARG A 4 0.99 -64.23 39.74
C ARG A 4 0.63 -62.77 40.02
N GLN A 5 1.50 -62.08 40.73
CA GLN A 5 1.44 -60.65 40.92
C GLN A 5 2.72 -60.06 40.29
N MET A 6 2.56 -59.06 39.44
CA MET A 6 3.67 -58.39 38.78
C MET A 6 3.64 -56.91 39.14
N CYS A 7 4.82 -56.34 39.43
CA CYS A 7 4.96 -54.94 39.77
C CYS A 7 6.34 -54.44 39.29
N ILE A 8 6.50 -53.14 39.16
CA ILE A 8 7.80 -52.50 38.92
C ILE A 8 8.55 -52.47 40.25
N ARG A 9 9.77 -52.98 40.27
CA ARG A 9 10.54 -53.21 41.52
C ARG A 9 11.46 -52.07 41.88
N ASP A 10 12.12 -51.47 40.93
CA ASP A 10 13.07 -50.34 41.11
C ASP A 10 12.65 -49.19 40.23
N SER A 11 12.55 -47.97 40.78
CA SER A 11 12.39 -46.77 40.05
C SER A 11 13.76 -46.24 39.61
N PRO A 12 14.05 -46.11 38.30
CA PRO A 12 15.30 -45.53 37.82
C PRO A 12 15.48 -44.06 38.24
N ALA A 13 14.40 -43.34 38.50
CA ALA A 13 14.43 -41.96 38.95
C ALA A 13 14.93 -41.80 40.38
N THR A 14 14.66 -42.75 41.27
CA THR A 14 14.99 -42.65 42.69
C THR A 14 15.96 -43.74 43.16
N GLY A 15 16.15 -44.82 42.39
CA GLY A 15 16.91 -45.98 42.77
C GLY A 15 16.31 -46.77 43.95
N GLN A 16 15.04 -46.48 44.31
CA GLN A 16 14.34 -47.11 45.42
C GLN A 16 13.39 -48.20 44.89
N PRO A 17 13.21 -49.28 45.66
CA PRO A 17 12.19 -50.27 45.37
C PRO A 17 10.77 -49.65 45.38
N THR A 18 9.95 -50.00 44.34
CA THR A 18 8.55 -49.65 44.28
C THR A 18 7.71 -50.86 43.94
N ASP A 19 6.48 -50.92 44.45
CA ASP A 19 5.48 -51.93 44.07
C ASP A 19 4.37 -51.32 43.21
N GLU A 20 4.66 -50.19 42.58
CA GLU A 20 3.73 -49.47 41.74
C GLU A 20 3.60 -50.11 40.33
N THR A 21 2.45 -49.91 39.72
CA THR A 21 2.15 -50.32 38.32
C THR A 21 2.55 -49.25 37.31
N THR A 22 2.88 -48.03 37.79
CA THR A 22 3.27 -46.91 36.93
C THR A 22 4.45 -46.16 37.55
N VAL A 23 5.51 -45.89 36.77
CA VAL A 23 6.69 -45.15 37.22
C VAL A 23 7.05 -44.14 36.13
N THR A 24 7.17 -42.87 36.52
CA THR A 24 7.64 -41.80 35.66
C THR A 24 9.10 -41.47 35.94
N VAL A 25 9.92 -41.45 34.92
CA VAL A 25 11.35 -41.07 34.95
C VAL A 25 11.47 -39.70 34.25
N PRO A 26 11.70 -38.61 35.02
CA PRO A 26 11.81 -37.29 34.42
C PRO A 26 12.94 -37.23 33.37
N GLY A 27 12.61 -36.63 32.20
CA GLY A 27 13.52 -36.52 31.06
C GLY A 27 13.64 -37.79 30.22
N GLU A 28 12.85 -38.84 30.52
CA GLU A 28 12.80 -40.07 29.72
C GLU A 28 11.35 -40.43 29.32
N GLY A 29 10.43 -40.62 30.29
CA GLY A 29 9.06 -41.02 30.04
C GLY A 29 8.42 -41.82 31.16
N THR A 30 7.30 -42.46 30.90
CA THR A 30 6.50 -43.21 31.86
C THR A 30 6.39 -44.68 31.47
N TYR A 31 6.69 -45.52 32.42
CA TYR A 31 6.53 -46.99 32.33
C TYR A 31 5.25 -47.41 33.05
N THR A 32 4.44 -48.24 32.37
CA THR A 32 3.24 -48.83 32.94
C THR A 32 3.25 -50.35 32.76
N ILE A 33 3.01 -51.13 33.80
CA ILE A 33 2.91 -52.58 33.72
C ILE A 33 1.45 -53.04 33.90
N ASP A 34 1.01 -53.92 33.05
CA ASP A 34 -0.20 -54.70 33.28
C ASP A 34 0.10 -55.84 34.28
N PRO A 35 -0.42 -55.75 35.52
CA PRO A 35 -0.06 -56.76 36.55
C PRO A 35 -0.60 -58.16 36.21
N THR A 36 -1.53 -58.29 35.29
CA THR A 36 -2.14 -59.56 34.88
C THR A 36 -1.31 -60.27 33.81
N THR A 37 -0.89 -59.50 32.80
CA THR A 37 -0.15 -60.04 31.65
C THR A 37 1.37 -59.91 31.80
N GLY A 38 1.84 -58.96 32.58
CA GLY A 38 3.24 -58.56 32.70
C GLY A 38 3.76 -57.72 31.54
N ALA A 39 2.89 -57.30 30.67
CA ALA A 39 3.27 -56.40 29.58
C ALA A 39 3.68 -55.03 30.14
N VAL A 40 4.84 -54.53 29.72
CA VAL A 40 5.31 -53.17 30.06
C VAL A 40 5.17 -52.29 28.86
N THR A 41 4.48 -51.16 29.06
CA THR A 41 4.37 -50.09 28.09
C THR A 41 5.29 -48.94 28.51
N PHE A 42 6.09 -48.42 27.61
CA PHE A 42 6.87 -47.19 27.82
C PHE A 42 6.30 -46.10 26.92
N THR A 43 5.94 -44.97 27.50
CA THR A 43 5.54 -43.75 26.82
C THR A 43 6.64 -42.72 27.02
N PRO A 44 7.45 -42.40 25.96
CA PRO A 44 8.55 -41.44 26.10
C PRO A 44 8.00 -40.03 26.34
N GLU A 45 8.82 -39.17 26.98
CA GLU A 45 8.61 -37.71 26.91
C GLU A 45 8.85 -37.23 25.47
N GLU A 46 8.25 -36.08 25.10
CA GLU A 46 8.20 -35.56 23.74
C GLU A 46 9.59 -35.43 23.09
N ASP A 47 10.57 -34.98 23.87
CA ASP A 47 11.94 -34.76 23.39
C ASP A 47 12.91 -35.94 23.67
N PHE A 48 12.42 -37.03 24.20
CA PHE A 48 13.28 -38.13 24.56
C PHE A 48 13.70 -38.98 23.35
N VAL A 49 14.99 -39.05 23.09
CA VAL A 49 15.63 -39.91 22.07
C VAL A 49 16.79 -40.66 22.69
N GLY A 50 16.96 -41.91 22.33
CA GLY A 50 18.02 -42.75 22.81
C GLY A 50 17.52 -43.94 23.64
N THR A 51 18.45 -44.62 24.32
CA THR A 51 18.13 -45.77 25.17
C THR A 51 17.82 -45.31 26.60
N ALA A 52 16.57 -45.58 27.04
CA ALA A 52 16.15 -45.27 28.39
C ALA A 52 16.86 -46.18 29.44
N LYS A 53 16.91 -45.70 30.69
CA LYS A 53 17.54 -46.46 31.79
C LYS A 53 16.87 -47.81 32.05
N GLY A 54 15.56 -47.91 31.69
CA GLY A 54 14.78 -49.11 31.87
C GLY A 54 14.22 -49.30 33.28
N VAL A 55 13.35 -50.25 33.42
CA VAL A 55 12.76 -50.65 34.71
C VAL A 55 12.93 -52.12 34.99
N LYS A 56 13.13 -52.49 36.27
CA LYS A 56 13.15 -53.86 36.73
C LYS A 56 11.74 -54.32 37.10
N VAL A 57 11.28 -55.37 36.49
CA VAL A 57 9.96 -55.99 36.72
C VAL A 57 10.14 -57.28 37.52
N GLN A 58 9.35 -57.43 38.55
CA GLN A 58 9.37 -58.62 39.37
C GLN A 58 8.07 -59.42 39.23
N ALA A 59 8.18 -60.67 38.94
CA ALA A 59 7.09 -61.65 39.03
C ALA A 59 7.18 -62.44 40.33
N THR A 60 6.06 -62.58 41.00
CA THR A 60 5.94 -63.33 42.26
C THR A 60 5.02 -64.53 42.03
N ALA A 61 5.47 -65.67 42.39
CA ALA A 61 4.65 -66.91 42.36
C ALA A 61 4.56 -67.50 43.79
N THR A 62 3.38 -67.91 44.13
CA THR A 62 3.14 -68.60 45.43
C THR A 62 2.98 -70.11 45.19
N ILE A 63 3.78 -70.89 45.86
CA ILE A 63 3.70 -72.35 45.92
C ILE A 63 3.03 -72.69 47.22
N THR A 64 2.03 -73.59 47.19
CA THR A 64 1.37 -74.12 48.38
C THR A 64 1.66 -75.64 48.41
N ASN A 65 2.21 -76.18 49.52
CA ASN A 65 2.43 -77.61 49.71
C ASN A 65 1.16 -78.30 50.12
N GLU A 66 1.24 -79.63 50.24
CA GLU A 66 0.09 -80.47 50.63
C GLU A 66 -0.46 -80.15 52.04
N ASN A 67 0.38 -79.59 52.91
CA ASN A 67 0.03 -79.18 54.27
C ASN A 67 -0.61 -77.76 54.33
N GLY A 68 -0.78 -77.08 53.17
CA GLY A 68 -1.31 -75.70 53.13
C GLY A 68 -0.26 -74.61 53.39
N GLU A 69 1.01 -74.96 53.58
CA GLU A 69 2.09 -73.94 53.75
C GLU A 69 2.43 -73.26 52.42
N LYS A 70 2.58 -71.94 52.49
CA LYS A 70 2.85 -71.12 51.32
C LYS A 70 4.28 -70.65 51.28
N ALA A 71 4.94 -70.81 50.15
CA ALA A 71 6.24 -70.24 49.85
C ALA A 71 6.14 -69.28 48.65
N THR A 72 6.83 -68.15 48.73
CA THR A 72 6.85 -67.15 47.64
C THR A 72 8.17 -67.24 46.90
N ILE A 73 8.09 -67.36 45.59
CA ILE A 73 9.24 -67.38 44.67
C ILE A 73 9.18 -66.09 43.83
N LYS A 74 10.31 -65.43 43.71
CA LYS A 74 10.42 -64.18 42.95
C LYS A 74 11.42 -64.32 41.84
N ALA A 75 11.13 -63.69 40.70
CA ALA A 75 12.04 -63.53 39.56
C ALA A 75 12.00 -62.13 39.01
N ASP A 76 13.15 -61.56 38.74
CA ASP A 76 13.31 -60.22 38.23
C ASP A 76 13.74 -60.24 36.75
N ALA A 77 13.23 -59.28 35.95
CA ALA A 77 13.67 -59.03 34.58
C ALA A 77 13.71 -57.53 34.33
N THR A 78 14.64 -57.06 33.48
CA THR A 78 14.71 -55.64 33.10
C THR A 78 14.11 -55.43 31.72
N TYR A 79 13.32 -54.36 31.60
CA TYR A 79 12.82 -53.85 30.33
C TYR A 79 13.51 -52.51 30.04
N THR A 80 14.18 -52.41 28.87
CA THR A 80 14.98 -51.25 28.45
C THR A 80 14.54 -50.85 27.05
N PRO A 81 13.71 -49.84 26.89
CA PRO A 81 13.29 -49.36 25.59
C PRO A 81 14.32 -48.42 24.95
N THR A 82 14.37 -48.40 23.63
CA THR A 82 15.14 -47.42 22.85
C THR A 82 14.20 -46.66 21.93
N VAL A 83 14.30 -45.33 21.94
CA VAL A 83 13.57 -44.40 21.05
C VAL A 83 14.50 -43.93 19.96
N VAL A 84 14.15 -44.14 18.71
CA VAL A 84 14.93 -43.72 17.55
C VAL A 84 14.43 -42.38 17.07
N ALA A 85 15.34 -41.43 16.85
CA ALA A 85 14.97 -40.13 16.27
C ALA A 85 14.32 -40.28 14.88
N ALA A 86 13.23 -39.58 14.67
CA ALA A 86 12.50 -39.57 13.41
C ALA A 86 11.97 -38.16 13.13
N GLU A 87 12.85 -37.31 12.57
CA GLU A 87 12.60 -35.89 12.37
C GLU A 87 12.18 -35.64 10.90
N PRO A 88 10.92 -35.18 10.66
CA PRO A 88 10.52 -34.68 9.37
C PRO A 88 11.28 -33.39 9.02
N THR A 89 11.31 -33.03 7.75
CA THR A 89 12.00 -31.82 7.28
C THR A 89 11.03 -30.83 6.68
N ALA A 90 11.41 -29.53 6.69
CA ALA A 90 10.63 -28.49 6.07
C ALA A 90 11.54 -27.46 5.36
N ASN A 91 11.07 -26.91 4.24
CA ASN A 91 11.76 -25.86 3.50
C ASN A 91 10.85 -24.64 3.35
N PRO A 92 11.41 -23.41 3.48
CA PRO A 92 10.65 -22.18 3.38
C PRO A 92 10.13 -21.95 1.96
N ALA A 93 9.09 -21.12 1.87
CA ALA A 93 8.59 -20.59 0.62
C ALA A 93 8.70 -19.08 0.59
N THR A 94 8.87 -18.53 -0.60
CA THR A 94 8.80 -17.11 -0.89
C THR A 94 7.87 -16.87 -2.07
N SER A 95 7.30 -15.68 -2.14
CA SER A 95 6.62 -15.17 -3.33
C SER A 95 7.04 -13.75 -3.61
N ILE A 96 6.84 -13.29 -4.83
CA ILE A 96 7.12 -11.92 -5.23
C ILE A 96 6.01 -11.43 -6.14
N ASP A 97 5.41 -10.27 -5.81
CA ASP A 97 4.44 -9.61 -6.69
C ASP A 97 4.47 -8.09 -6.48
N VAL A 98 3.73 -7.39 -7.34
CA VAL A 98 3.60 -5.94 -7.29
C VAL A 98 2.90 -5.49 -5.99
N GLN A 99 3.25 -4.31 -5.54
CA GLN A 99 2.60 -3.60 -4.43
C GLN A 99 1.06 -3.72 -4.51
N GLY A 100 0.43 -4.05 -3.38
CA GLY A 100 -1.02 -4.19 -3.25
C GLY A 100 -1.60 -5.52 -3.76
N ALA A 101 -0.80 -6.41 -4.36
CA ALA A 101 -1.25 -7.72 -4.83
C ALA A 101 -1.36 -8.73 -3.68
N THR A 102 -2.39 -9.59 -3.75
CA THR A 102 -2.46 -10.81 -2.94
C THR A 102 -1.42 -11.81 -3.45
N GLN A 103 -0.67 -12.44 -2.55
CA GLN A 103 0.39 -13.38 -2.89
C GLN A 103 0.17 -14.74 -2.21
N THR A 104 0.61 -15.80 -2.83
CA THR A 104 0.56 -17.15 -2.27
C THR A 104 1.92 -17.84 -2.32
N GLY A 105 2.19 -18.69 -1.33
CA GLY A 105 3.35 -19.55 -1.32
C GLY A 105 3.06 -20.82 -0.54
N THR A 106 3.69 -21.92 -0.94
CA THR A 106 3.49 -23.22 -0.31
C THR A 106 4.84 -23.74 0.17
N PRO A 107 5.16 -23.60 1.47
CA PRO A 107 6.32 -24.28 2.06
C PRO A 107 6.22 -25.78 1.86
N THR A 108 7.35 -26.44 1.72
CA THR A 108 7.33 -27.90 1.52
C THR A 108 7.72 -28.62 2.81
N PHE A 109 7.01 -29.70 3.09
CA PHE A 109 7.24 -30.56 4.24
C PHE A 109 7.44 -31.99 3.75
N ALA A 110 8.40 -32.69 4.29
CA ALA A 110 8.67 -34.07 3.94
C ALA A 110 8.77 -34.93 5.20
N GLY A 111 8.15 -36.08 5.16
CA GLY A 111 8.33 -37.11 6.16
C GLY A 111 9.76 -37.70 6.14
N THR A 112 10.01 -38.67 6.96
CA THR A 112 11.30 -39.37 7.06
C THR A 112 11.07 -40.89 7.17
N THR A 113 12.09 -41.66 6.85
CA THR A 113 12.08 -43.10 7.06
C THR A 113 13.23 -43.49 8.00
N VAL A 114 12.94 -44.22 9.06
CA VAL A 114 13.92 -44.68 10.02
C VAL A 114 13.91 -46.18 10.13
N GLN A 115 15.11 -46.76 10.42
CA GLN A 115 15.26 -48.22 10.63
C GLN A 115 14.99 -48.56 12.11
N VAL A 116 14.00 -49.42 12.33
CA VAL A 116 13.67 -49.95 13.66
C VAL A 116 13.67 -51.48 13.59
N ASN A 117 14.60 -52.13 14.32
CA ASN A 117 14.76 -53.57 14.35
C ASN A 117 14.97 -54.22 12.96
N GLY A 118 15.57 -53.48 12.01
CA GLY A 118 15.80 -53.93 10.65
C GLY A 118 14.61 -53.76 9.68
N GLU A 119 13.56 -53.08 10.13
CA GLU A 119 12.40 -52.73 9.29
C GLU A 119 12.37 -51.21 9.09
N ASP A 120 11.98 -50.78 7.88
CA ASP A 120 11.72 -49.41 7.56
C ASP A 120 10.39 -48.96 8.20
N LYS A 121 10.46 -47.89 8.98
CA LYS A 121 9.29 -47.18 9.54
C LYS A 121 9.19 -45.83 8.87
N GLU A 122 8.14 -45.64 8.09
CA GLU A 122 7.84 -44.40 7.42
C GLU A 122 7.08 -43.45 8.36
N ILE A 123 7.56 -42.22 8.51
CA ILE A 123 6.89 -41.13 9.19
C ILE A 123 6.45 -40.13 8.13
N THR A 124 5.16 -39.96 7.97
CA THR A 124 4.56 -39.03 7.00
C THR A 124 4.10 -37.76 7.65
N ILE A 125 3.87 -36.70 6.88
CA ILE A 125 3.15 -35.51 7.35
C ILE A 125 1.65 -35.87 7.42
N LYS A 126 1.02 -35.51 8.51
CA LYS A 126 -0.39 -35.78 8.79
C LYS A 126 -1.28 -34.90 7.91
N ASP A 127 -2.32 -35.47 7.32
CA ASP A 127 -3.28 -34.75 6.49
C ASP A 127 -4.00 -33.65 7.29
N ASN A 128 -4.24 -32.51 6.66
CA ASN A 128 -4.93 -31.35 7.24
C ASN A 128 -4.27 -30.79 8.52
N SER A 129 -2.96 -30.96 8.67
CA SER A 129 -2.21 -30.54 9.86
C SER A 129 -1.49 -29.20 9.70
N TYR A 130 -1.58 -28.58 8.52
CA TYR A 130 -0.86 -27.32 8.29
C TYR A 130 -1.52 -26.15 8.99
N THR A 131 -0.75 -25.41 9.81
CA THR A 131 -1.19 -24.24 10.56
C THR A 131 -0.15 -23.14 10.53
N LEU A 132 -0.55 -21.91 10.88
CA LEU A 132 0.34 -20.79 11.15
C LEU A 132 0.58 -20.71 12.67
N LEU A 133 1.69 -20.11 13.08
CA LEU A 133 1.86 -19.66 14.47
C LEU A 133 1.51 -18.16 14.54
N ASP A 134 0.72 -17.80 15.54
CA ASP A 134 0.50 -16.39 15.91
C ASP A 134 1.66 -15.87 16.80
N ASP A 135 1.57 -14.60 17.22
CA ASP A 135 2.59 -13.94 18.04
C ASP A 135 2.74 -14.55 19.43
N ASP A 136 1.73 -15.28 19.92
CA ASP A 136 1.74 -16.00 21.20
C ASP A 136 2.21 -17.46 21.03
N GLY A 137 2.52 -17.89 19.79
CA GLY A 137 2.94 -19.25 19.48
C GLY A 137 1.79 -20.25 19.36
N ASN A 138 0.53 -19.80 19.31
CA ASN A 138 -0.61 -20.68 19.12
C ASN A 138 -0.77 -21.05 17.64
N GLN A 139 -1.26 -22.28 17.41
CA GLN A 139 -1.60 -22.73 16.07
C GLN A 139 -2.94 -22.15 15.62
N VAL A 140 -2.91 -21.42 14.50
CA VAL A 140 -4.05 -20.72 13.92
C VAL A 140 -4.13 -20.92 12.41
N THR A 141 -5.27 -20.62 11.80
CA THR A 141 -5.42 -20.63 10.34
C THR A 141 -5.31 -19.24 9.72
N THR A 142 -5.31 -18.19 10.55
CA THR A 142 -5.20 -16.80 10.12
C THR A 142 -4.49 -15.99 11.19
N THR A 143 -3.56 -15.12 10.79
CA THR A 143 -2.83 -14.22 11.69
C THR A 143 -2.56 -12.88 10.99
N PRO A 144 -2.38 -11.75 11.72
CA PRO A 144 -1.94 -10.51 11.12
C PRO A 144 -0.61 -10.66 10.38
N ALA A 145 -0.44 -9.89 9.31
CA ALA A 145 0.83 -9.71 8.62
C ALA A 145 1.41 -8.35 8.99
N TYR A 146 2.68 -8.34 9.42
CA TYR A 146 3.34 -7.14 9.90
C TYR A 146 4.42 -6.65 8.94
N ALA A 147 4.69 -5.34 8.99
CA ALA A 147 5.85 -4.71 8.40
C ALA A 147 7.16 -5.25 9.01
N GLU A 148 8.30 -4.82 8.50
CA GLU A 148 9.64 -5.21 9.00
C GLU A 148 9.86 -4.87 10.49
N ASP A 149 9.09 -3.93 11.04
CA ASP A 149 9.14 -3.56 12.46
C ASP A 149 8.49 -4.60 13.39
N GLY A 150 7.79 -5.60 12.83
CA GLY A 150 7.09 -6.64 13.56
C GLY A 150 5.85 -6.19 14.35
N VAL A 151 5.40 -4.93 14.18
CA VAL A 151 4.31 -4.32 14.97
C VAL A 151 3.24 -3.69 14.10
N THR A 152 3.64 -3.01 13.02
CA THR A 152 2.69 -2.33 12.12
C THR A 152 1.98 -3.35 11.26
N ALA A 153 0.67 -3.53 11.48
CA ALA A 153 -0.15 -4.45 10.70
C ALA A 153 -0.37 -3.89 9.28
N ILE A 154 -0.02 -4.67 8.27
CA ILE A 154 -0.11 -4.31 6.83
C ILE A 154 -1.03 -5.23 6.05
N GLY A 155 -1.50 -6.32 6.65
CA GLY A 155 -2.34 -7.31 6.00
C GLY A 155 -2.66 -8.49 6.91
N THR A 156 -3.00 -9.60 6.28
CA THR A 156 -3.27 -10.88 6.96
C THR A 156 -2.61 -12.03 6.21
N PHE A 157 -2.15 -13.02 6.96
CA PHE A 157 -1.84 -14.35 6.45
C PHE A 157 -2.99 -15.31 6.74
N SER A 158 -3.31 -16.17 5.79
CA SER A 158 -4.19 -17.32 5.98
C SER A 158 -3.57 -18.58 5.38
N ILE A 159 -3.86 -19.75 5.93
CA ILE A 159 -3.37 -21.03 5.42
C ILE A 159 -4.53 -21.96 5.10
N ASP A 160 -4.36 -22.72 4.05
CA ASP A 160 -5.20 -23.88 3.77
C ASP A 160 -4.62 -25.11 4.52
N PRO A 161 -5.29 -25.63 5.55
CA PRO A 161 -4.79 -26.75 6.34
C PRO A 161 -4.56 -28.04 5.53
N ALA A 162 -5.22 -28.19 4.39
CA ALA A 162 -5.12 -29.40 3.56
C ALA A 162 -3.91 -29.36 2.62
N THR A 163 -3.52 -28.19 2.12
CA THR A 163 -2.46 -28.04 1.12
C THR A 163 -1.19 -27.39 1.67
N GLY A 164 -1.27 -26.72 2.82
CA GLY A 164 -0.18 -25.91 3.36
C GLY A 164 0.06 -24.60 2.60
N THR A 165 -0.84 -24.25 1.66
CA THR A 165 -0.72 -23.00 0.89
C THR A 165 -1.06 -21.81 1.77
N VAL A 166 -0.11 -20.90 1.92
CA VAL A 166 -0.27 -19.65 2.65
C VAL A 166 -0.64 -18.54 1.67
N THR A 167 -1.64 -17.74 2.04
CA THR A 167 -2.06 -16.54 1.31
C THR A 167 -1.76 -15.31 2.13
N PHE A 168 -1.01 -14.36 1.58
CA PHE A 168 -0.85 -13.00 2.08
C PHE A 168 -1.85 -12.07 1.39
N THR A 169 -2.71 -11.40 2.16
CA THR A 169 -3.67 -10.41 1.67
C THR A 169 -3.36 -9.05 2.29
N PRO A 170 -2.83 -8.08 1.52
CA PRO A 170 -2.53 -6.75 2.03
C PRO A 170 -3.82 -5.97 2.34
N THR A 171 -3.90 -5.35 3.51
CA THR A 171 -4.92 -4.35 3.89
C THR A 171 -4.43 -2.94 3.62
N ASP A 172 -3.14 -2.68 3.88
CA ASP A 172 -2.45 -1.48 3.41
C ASP A 172 -1.80 -1.75 2.04
N LYS A 173 -2.53 -1.42 0.99
CA LYS A 173 -2.05 -1.58 -0.39
C LYS A 173 -0.96 -0.60 -0.78
N SER A 174 -0.76 0.48 -0.03
CA SER A 174 0.29 1.47 -0.27
C SER A 174 1.66 1.07 0.29
N TYR A 175 1.70 0.05 1.15
CA TYR A 175 2.93 -0.42 1.77
C TYR A 175 3.93 -0.98 0.76
N THR A 176 5.21 -0.59 0.88
CA THR A 176 6.31 -0.96 -0.04
C THR A 176 7.53 -1.57 0.65
N GLY A 177 7.45 -1.83 1.96
CA GLY A 177 8.56 -2.38 2.74
C GLY A 177 8.60 -3.91 2.71
N LYS A 178 9.50 -4.47 3.53
CA LYS A 178 9.57 -5.92 3.76
C LYS A 178 8.45 -6.37 4.68
N VAL A 179 7.98 -7.59 4.45
CA VAL A 179 6.96 -8.24 5.28
C VAL A 179 7.66 -9.19 6.25
N THR A 180 7.26 -9.15 7.52
CA THR A 180 7.75 -10.12 8.52
C THR A 180 7.33 -11.53 8.11
N PRO A 181 8.25 -12.52 8.07
CA PRO A 181 7.91 -13.89 7.74
C PRO A 181 6.90 -14.48 8.71
N VAL A 182 5.95 -15.28 8.22
CA VAL A 182 5.06 -16.06 9.06
C VAL A 182 5.59 -17.49 9.21
N THR A 183 5.50 -18.05 10.41
CA THR A 183 5.88 -19.44 10.66
C THR A 183 4.71 -20.38 10.29
N VAL A 184 5.05 -21.41 9.52
CA VAL A 184 4.14 -22.48 9.12
C VAL A 184 4.60 -23.76 9.81
N VAL A 185 3.69 -24.47 10.43
CA VAL A 185 3.98 -25.77 11.08
C VAL A 185 3.08 -26.86 10.54
N ALA A 186 3.61 -28.07 10.56
CA ALA A 186 2.87 -29.30 10.22
C ALA A 186 3.16 -30.37 11.26
N GLU A 187 2.16 -31.18 11.58
CA GLU A 187 2.27 -32.35 12.45
C GLU A 187 2.61 -33.59 11.64
N SER A 188 3.55 -34.38 12.09
CA SER A 188 3.86 -35.69 11.49
C SER A 188 3.03 -36.81 12.12
N SER A 189 3.02 -37.99 11.46
CA SER A 189 2.26 -39.16 11.92
C SER A 189 2.69 -39.70 13.29
N ASN A 190 3.91 -39.37 13.74
CA ASN A 190 4.43 -39.66 15.08
C ASN A 190 4.20 -38.54 16.11
N GLY A 191 3.43 -37.47 15.75
CA GLY A 191 3.07 -36.39 16.66
C GLY A 191 4.10 -35.26 16.80
N ILE A 192 5.20 -35.30 16.03
CA ILE A 192 6.23 -34.26 16.05
C ILE A 192 5.83 -33.12 15.11
N PHE A 193 5.95 -31.89 15.61
CA PHE A 193 5.74 -30.68 14.81
C PHE A 193 7.05 -30.25 14.15
N VAL A 194 6.94 -29.92 12.86
CA VAL A 194 8.07 -29.35 12.10
C VAL A 194 7.63 -28.02 11.51
N GLY A 195 8.49 -27.01 11.61
CA GLY A 195 8.19 -25.63 11.21
C GLY A 195 9.15 -25.08 10.17
N THR A 196 8.64 -24.16 9.38
CA THR A 196 9.40 -23.34 8.43
C THR A 196 8.70 -22.01 8.21
N THR A 197 9.13 -21.18 7.24
CA THR A 197 8.54 -19.85 7.04
C THR A 197 8.02 -19.65 5.63
N TYR A 198 7.05 -18.72 5.51
CA TYR A 198 6.65 -18.10 4.26
C TYR A 198 6.91 -16.60 4.32
N THR A 199 7.52 -16.05 3.26
CA THR A 199 7.86 -14.63 3.16
C THR A 199 7.44 -14.07 1.80
N PRO A 200 6.43 -13.18 1.72
CA PRO A 200 6.13 -12.46 0.49
C PRO A 200 7.10 -11.29 0.29
N GLU A 201 7.49 -11.04 -0.95
CA GLU A 201 8.28 -9.88 -1.37
C GLU A 201 7.40 -8.91 -2.15
N ILE A 202 7.43 -7.62 -1.81
CA ILE A 202 6.64 -6.57 -2.43
C ILE A 202 7.52 -5.75 -3.36
N VAL A 203 7.19 -5.73 -4.65
CA VAL A 203 7.83 -4.87 -5.64
C VAL A 203 7.10 -3.52 -5.68
N PRO A 204 7.74 -2.41 -5.29
CA PRO A 204 7.10 -1.10 -5.28
C PRO A 204 6.76 -0.64 -6.68
N VAL A 205 5.61 0.03 -6.80
CA VAL A 205 5.16 0.67 -8.04
C VAL A 205 4.63 2.06 -7.73
N LYS A 206 4.94 3.05 -8.59
CA LYS A 206 4.51 4.42 -8.36
C LYS A 206 3.83 4.98 -9.62
N PRO A 207 2.69 5.66 -9.48
CA PRO A 207 2.10 6.41 -10.57
C PRO A 207 3.01 7.57 -10.98
N THR A 208 2.88 8.01 -12.23
CA THR A 208 3.62 9.16 -12.78
C THR A 208 2.66 10.28 -13.14
N ALA A 209 3.18 11.51 -13.14
CA ALA A 209 2.41 12.68 -13.51
C ALA A 209 3.25 13.64 -14.35
N THR A 210 2.62 14.29 -15.34
CA THR A 210 3.24 15.26 -16.25
C THR A 210 2.52 16.61 -16.10
N PRO A 211 3.26 17.73 -15.95
CA PRO A 211 2.68 19.07 -15.84
C PRO A 211 1.88 19.47 -17.08
N ALA A 212 0.98 20.46 -16.90
CA ALA A 212 0.29 21.11 -17.99
C ALA A 212 0.51 22.64 -17.93
N GLU A 213 0.62 23.27 -19.08
CA GLU A 213 0.72 24.70 -19.24
C GLU A 213 -0.31 25.17 -20.26
N THR A 214 -0.86 26.36 -20.07
CA THR A 214 -1.75 27.00 -21.05
C THR A 214 -1.40 28.45 -21.22
N THR A 215 -1.72 29.01 -22.38
CA THR A 215 -1.58 30.43 -22.66
C THR A 215 -2.80 30.92 -23.41
N ASP A 216 -3.41 31.98 -22.93
CA ASP A 216 -4.51 32.65 -23.60
C ASP A 216 -4.49 34.16 -23.32
N ILE A 217 -5.38 34.88 -23.97
CA ILE A 217 -5.46 36.34 -23.82
C ILE A 217 -6.09 36.77 -22.50
N GLN A 218 -5.87 38.01 -22.16
CA GLN A 218 -6.44 38.69 -20.99
C GLN A 218 -7.97 38.52 -20.93
N GLY A 219 -8.47 38.08 -19.77
CA GLY A 219 -9.89 37.82 -19.50
C GLY A 219 -10.44 36.48 -20.02
N ALA A 220 -9.69 35.73 -20.83
CA ALA A 220 -10.12 34.43 -21.29
C ALA A 220 -9.93 33.32 -20.21
N THR A 221 -10.99 32.51 -20.04
CA THR A 221 -10.89 31.29 -19.19
C THR A 221 -10.00 30.26 -19.88
N GLN A 222 -9.09 29.66 -19.12
CA GLN A 222 -8.17 28.65 -19.61
C GLN A 222 -8.46 27.29 -18.96
N THR A 223 -8.25 26.22 -19.70
CA THR A 223 -8.41 24.86 -19.21
C THR A 223 -7.19 24.05 -19.56
N GLY A 224 -6.53 23.46 -18.54
CA GLY A 224 -5.38 22.59 -18.71
C GLY A 224 -5.56 21.29 -17.93
N LYS A 225 -4.98 20.23 -18.44
CA LYS A 225 -5.08 18.90 -17.83
C LYS A 225 -3.69 18.28 -17.65
N PRO A 226 -3.14 18.30 -16.42
CA PRO A 226 -1.98 17.47 -16.10
C PRO A 226 -2.27 16.00 -16.38
N GLU A 227 -1.33 15.29 -16.98
CA GLU A 227 -1.50 13.87 -17.27
C GLU A 227 -1.06 13.02 -16.10
N PHE A 228 -1.88 12.03 -15.72
CA PHE A 228 -1.58 11.04 -14.69
C PHE A 228 -1.62 9.65 -15.32
N LYS A 229 -0.60 8.85 -15.06
CA LYS A 229 -0.51 7.45 -15.53
C LYS A 229 -0.22 6.54 -14.37
N GLY A 230 -0.87 5.38 -14.36
CA GLY A 230 -0.59 4.32 -13.42
C GLY A 230 0.86 3.86 -13.49
N GLY A 231 1.37 3.36 -12.38
CA GLY A 231 2.72 2.82 -12.31
C GLY A 231 2.81 1.45 -12.98
N THR A 232 3.95 1.17 -13.60
CA THR A 232 4.22 -0.12 -14.26
C THR A 232 5.58 -0.66 -13.83
N VAL A 233 5.66 -1.95 -13.52
CA VAL A 233 6.88 -2.64 -13.09
C VAL A 233 6.90 -4.07 -13.63
N LYS A 234 8.08 -4.66 -13.82
CA LYS A 234 8.21 -6.07 -14.19
C LYS A 234 8.44 -6.94 -12.96
N VAL A 235 7.61 -7.96 -12.80
CA VAL A 235 7.72 -8.98 -11.77
C VAL A 235 7.90 -10.34 -12.48
N ASN A 236 8.99 -11.04 -12.22
CA ASN A 236 9.35 -12.30 -12.90
C ASN A 236 9.26 -12.22 -14.45
N GLY A 237 9.64 -11.05 -15.03
CA GLY A 237 9.60 -10.81 -16.47
C GLY A 237 8.21 -10.43 -17.02
N VAL A 238 7.16 -10.47 -16.21
CA VAL A 238 5.79 -10.07 -16.57
C VAL A 238 5.55 -8.63 -16.17
N GLU A 239 5.02 -7.83 -17.08
CA GLU A 239 4.63 -6.45 -16.81
C GLU A 239 3.34 -6.41 -15.97
N LYS A 240 3.40 -5.69 -14.85
CA LYS A 240 2.29 -5.46 -13.94
C LYS A 240 2.04 -3.95 -13.86
N THR A 241 0.78 -3.54 -13.94
CA THR A 241 0.38 -2.13 -13.90
C THR A 241 -0.64 -1.91 -12.79
N VAL A 242 -0.43 -0.86 -11.99
CA VAL A 242 -1.42 -0.35 -11.03
C VAL A 242 -2.01 0.93 -11.63
N PRO A 243 -3.27 0.92 -12.09
CA PRO A 243 -3.88 2.08 -12.75
C PRO A 243 -4.21 3.19 -11.76
N ILE A 244 -4.43 4.41 -12.28
CA ILE A 244 -5.01 5.52 -11.51
C ILE A 244 -6.41 5.12 -11.03
N ASN A 245 -6.72 5.48 -9.79
CA ASN A 245 -8.04 5.24 -9.19
C ASN A 245 -9.04 6.30 -9.69
N GLU A 246 -9.86 5.94 -10.66
CA GLU A 246 -10.85 6.84 -11.24
C GLU A 246 -12.04 7.11 -10.30
N THR A 247 -12.18 6.37 -9.19
CA THR A 247 -13.25 6.58 -8.21
C THR A 247 -12.89 7.64 -7.17
N VAL A 248 -11.61 7.98 -7.02
CA VAL A 248 -11.12 9.04 -6.15
C VAL A 248 -10.90 10.30 -6.97
N PRO A 249 -11.68 11.38 -6.71
CA PRO A 249 -11.56 12.61 -7.47
C PRO A 249 -10.20 13.29 -7.25
N ALA A 250 -9.69 13.95 -8.29
CA ALA A 250 -8.52 14.80 -8.18
C ALA A 250 -8.77 15.99 -7.23
N THR A 251 -7.74 16.41 -6.52
CA THR A 251 -7.76 17.60 -5.65
C THR A 251 -6.50 18.42 -5.84
N PHE A 252 -6.48 19.64 -5.32
CA PHE A 252 -5.24 20.35 -5.09
C PHE A 252 -4.49 19.72 -3.91
N GLU A 253 -3.22 20.11 -3.73
CA GLU A 253 -2.31 19.55 -2.71
C GLU A 253 -2.87 19.68 -1.27
N ASP A 254 -3.64 20.76 -1.00
CA ASP A 254 -4.30 21.01 0.26
C ASP A 254 -5.63 20.25 0.45
N GLY A 255 -6.00 19.39 -0.52
CA GLY A 255 -7.25 18.64 -0.53
C GLY A 255 -8.47 19.41 -1.03
N SER A 256 -8.33 20.70 -1.37
CA SER A 256 -9.41 21.52 -1.92
C SER A 256 -9.65 21.23 -3.41
N THR A 257 -10.80 21.64 -3.92
CA THR A 257 -11.16 21.61 -5.37
C THR A 257 -11.24 23.00 -5.99
N ALA A 258 -11.06 24.05 -5.20
CA ALA A 258 -11.05 25.44 -5.67
C ALA A 258 -10.00 26.25 -4.89
N LYS A 259 -9.33 27.19 -5.59
CA LYS A 259 -8.32 28.06 -5.00
C LYS A 259 -8.40 29.44 -5.66
N THR A 260 -8.59 30.49 -4.86
CA THR A 260 -8.57 31.88 -5.33
C THR A 260 -7.26 32.54 -4.93
N VAL A 261 -6.63 33.23 -5.88
CA VAL A 261 -5.43 34.04 -5.68
C VAL A 261 -5.82 35.49 -5.99
N GLU A 262 -5.81 36.33 -4.97
CA GLU A 262 -6.19 37.74 -5.08
C GLU A 262 -5.34 38.47 -6.12
N GLY A 263 -5.98 39.27 -6.97
CA GLY A 263 -5.34 39.99 -8.07
C GLY A 263 -4.92 39.13 -9.26
N VAL A 264 -5.16 37.81 -9.22
CA VAL A 264 -4.76 36.84 -10.26
C VAL A 264 -5.97 36.14 -10.86
N GLY A 265 -6.76 35.43 -10.04
CA GLY A 265 -7.90 34.66 -10.52
C GLY A 265 -8.25 33.46 -9.66
N THR A 266 -9.13 32.62 -10.17
CA THR A 266 -9.64 31.43 -9.47
C THR A 266 -9.36 30.16 -10.27
N TYR A 267 -8.84 29.15 -9.59
CA TYR A 267 -8.62 27.81 -10.10
C TYR A 267 -9.69 26.87 -9.56
N THR A 268 -10.16 25.96 -10.38
CA THR A 268 -10.99 24.81 -9.97
C THR A 268 -10.46 23.54 -10.61
N VAL A 269 -10.49 22.42 -9.88
CA VAL A 269 -10.10 21.12 -10.41
C VAL A 269 -11.29 20.18 -10.46
N ALA A 270 -11.51 19.57 -11.62
CA ALA A 270 -12.54 18.55 -11.83
C ALA A 270 -12.03 17.17 -11.35
N ALA A 271 -12.96 16.22 -11.14
CA ALA A 271 -12.65 14.88 -10.67
C ALA A 271 -11.60 14.14 -11.53
N ASP A 272 -11.55 14.42 -12.83
CA ASP A 272 -10.61 13.81 -13.78
C ASP A 272 -9.22 14.48 -13.82
N GLY A 273 -9.00 15.51 -12.98
CA GLY A 273 -7.76 16.29 -12.91
C GLY A 273 -7.69 17.49 -13.86
N THR A 274 -8.75 17.75 -14.63
CA THR A 274 -8.84 18.95 -15.47
C THR A 274 -8.94 20.20 -14.61
N VAL A 275 -8.04 21.16 -14.81
CA VAL A 275 -8.02 22.45 -14.09
C VAL A 275 -8.60 23.52 -14.99
N THR A 276 -9.56 24.28 -14.47
CA THR A 276 -10.08 25.51 -15.09
C THR A 276 -9.52 26.71 -14.32
N PHE A 277 -8.92 27.66 -15.03
CA PHE A 277 -8.44 28.93 -14.51
C PHE A 277 -9.26 30.06 -15.09
N VAL A 278 -9.87 30.87 -14.22
CA VAL A 278 -10.59 32.09 -14.56
C VAL A 278 -9.77 33.26 -14.06
N PRO A 279 -9.04 33.99 -14.94
CA PRO A 279 -8.25 35.12 -14.53
C PRO A 279 -9.11 36.32 -14.11
N GLU A 280 -8.60 37.16 -13.20
CA GLU A 280 -9.16 38.51 -13.02
C GLU A 280 -8.94 39.31 -14.30
N LYS A 281 -9.92 40.19 -14.62
CA LYS A 281 -9.91 40.95 -15.90
C LYS A 281 -8.67 41.81 -16.12
N SER A 282 -8.05 42.26 -15.03
CA SER A 282 -6.84 43.09 -15.07
C SER A 282 -5.54 42.27 -15.08
N PHE A 283 -5.61 40.97 -14.79
CA PHE A 283 -4.43 40.13 -14.67
C PHE A 283 -3.76 39.85 -16.02
N VAL A 284 -2.44 40.01 -16.06
CA VAL A 284 -1.56 39.73 -17.19
C VAL A 284 -0.26 39.13 -16.67
N GLY A 285 0.27 38.14 -17.33
CA GLY A 285 1.51 37.44 -16.98
C GLY A 285 1.29 35.98 -16.63
N THR A 286 2.35 35.31 -16.15
CA THR A 286 2.26 33.92 -15.69
C THR A 286 1.67 33.88 -14.29
N ALA A 287 0.56 33.18 -14.15
CA ALA A 287 -0.08 33.03 -12.85
C ALA A 287 0.66 31.98 -11.97
N PRO A 288 0.54 32.06 -10.63
CA PRO A 288 1.10 31.06 -9.74
C PRO A 288 0.60 29.65 -10.10
N SER A 289 1.50 28.69 -10.15
CA SER A 289 1.15 27.29 -10.44
C SER A 289 0.32 26.71 -9.29
N VAL A 290 -0.57 25.77 -9.62
CA VAL A 290 -1.30 24.93 -8.67
C VAL A 290 -0.89 23.48 -8.85
N THR A 291 -0.78 22.73 -7.74
CA THR A 291 -0.45 21.31 -7.75
C THR A 291 -1.71 20.49 -7.71
N VAL A 292 -1.90 19.63 -8.71
CA VAL A 292 -3.00 18.65 -8.77
C VAL A 292 -2.48 17.31 -8.29
N VAL A 293 -3.27 16.62 -7.46
CA VAL A 293 -2.95 15.32 -6.86
C VAL A 293 -3.99 14.29 -7.28
N ARG A 294 -3.53 13.12 -7.69
CA ARG A 294 -4.34 11.91 -7.89
C ARG A 294 -3.64 10.72 -7.26
N GLU A 295 -4.37 9.65 -7.00
CA GLU A 295 -3.83 8.40 -6.47
C GLU A 295 -4.13 7.22 -7.38
N ASP A 296 -3.34 6.17 -7.24
CA ASP A 296 -3.57 4.90 -7.93
C ASP A 296 -4.50 3.98 -7.12
N MET A 297 -4.78 2.78 -7.63
CA MET A 297 -5.63 1.77 -6.98
C MET A 297 -5.06 1.23 -5.65
N ASN A 298 -3.80 1.54 -5.34
CA ASN A 298 -3.16 1.21 -4.08
C ASN A 298 -3.15 2.38 -3.09
N GLY A 299 -3.68 3.57 -3.48
CA GLY A 299 -3.64 4.79 -2.66
C GLY A 299 -2.29 5.53 -2.74
N THR A 300 -1.39 5.13 -3.64
CA THR A 300 -0.13 5.84 -3.87
C THR A 300 -0.38 7.10 -4.69
N LYS A 301 0.08 8.26 -4.18
CA LYS A 301 -0.19 9.56 -4.80
C LYS A 301 0.85 9.94 -5.84
N ALA A 302 0.38 10.61 -6.90
CA ALA A 302 1.19 11.36 -7.84
C ALA A 302 0.68 12.81 -7.89
N SER A 303 1.59 13.74 -8.16
CA SER A 303 1.27 15.18 -8.25
C SER A 303 1.92 15.80 -9.49
N ALA A 304 1.20 16.74 -10.10
CA ALA A 304 1.71 17.54 -11.21
C ALA A 304 1.20 18.98 -11.11
N ILE A 305 1.98 19.93 -11.62
CA ILE A 305 1.62 21.33 -11.62
C ILE A 305 0.84 21.71 -12.87
N TYR A 306 -0.05 22.68 -12.72
CA TYR A 306 -0.69 23.42 -13.81
C TYR A 306 -0.30 24.89 -13.71
N THR A 307 0.16 25.49 -14.84
CA THR A 307 0.63 26.88 -14.92
C THR A 307 -0.03 27.59 -16.09
N PRO A 308 -1.01 28.50 -15.86
CA PRO A 308 -1.58 29.33 -16.91
C PRO A 308 -0.78 30.62 -17.12
N THR A 309 -0.67 31.09 -18.34
CA THR A 309 -0.11 32.39 -18.73
C THR A 309 -1.16 33.21 -19.45
N VAL A 310 -1.31 34.48 -19.05
CA VAL A 310 -2.25 35.43 -19.62
C VAL A 310 -1.48 36.48 -20.43
N THR A 311 -1.77 36.58 -21.72
CA THR A 311 -1.17 37.57 -22.61
C THR A 311 -2.02 38.85 -22.66
N PRO A 312 -1.39 40.04 -22.64
CA PRO A 312 -2.14 41.30 -22.67
C PRO A 312 -2.86 41.50 -24.03
N VAL A 313 -4.02 42.09 -23.98
CA VAL A 313 -4.73 42.56 -25.18
C VAL A 313 -4.61 44.07 -25.24
N LYS A 314 -4.08 44.62 -26.35
CA LYS A 314 -3.94 46.04 -26.54
C LYS A 314 -4.62 46.45 -27.81
N PRO A 315 -5.64 47.35 -27.76
CA PRO A 315 -6.20 47.95 -28.94
C PRO A 315 -5.18 48.84 -29.66
N THR A 316 -5.33 49.01 -30.93
CA THR A 316 -4.53 49.90 -31.76
C THR A 316 -5.36 51.07 -32.25
N ALA A 317 -4.68 52.17 -32.59
CA ALA A 317 -5.36 53.34 -33.11
C ALA A 317 -4.61 53.89 -34.34
N THR A 318 -5.38 54.36 -35.33
CA THR A 318 -4.86 55.03 -36.50
C THR A 318 -5.28 56.49 -36.45
N PRO A 319 -4.35 57.46 -36.56
CA PRO A 319 -4.69 58.88 -36.54
C PRO A 319 -5.53 59.32 -37.74
N ALA A 320 -6.32 60.35 -37.54
CA ALA A 320 -7.03 61.03 -38.62
C ALA A 320 -6.45 62.43 -38.89
N GLU A 321 -6.32 62.76 -40.11
CA GLU A 321 -5.86 64.09 -40.57
C GLU A 321 -6.93 64.77 -41.43
N THR A 322 -7.08 66.07 -41.22
CA THR A 322 -8.02 66.89 -42.03
C THR A 322 -7.37 68.18 -42.50
N THR A 323 -7.84 68.69 -43.63
CA THR A 323 -7.37 69.97 -44.20
C THR A 323 -8.56 70.70 -44.78
N ASP A 324 -8.73 72.00 -44.43
CA ASP A 324 -9.75 72.86 -44.98
C ASP A 324 -9.26 74.30 -45.01
N ILE A 325 -10.03 75.22 -45.54
CA ILE A 325 -9.70 76.63 -45.64
C ILE A 325 -9.84 77.37 -44.32
N GLN A 326 -9.17 78.48 -44.17
CA GLN A 326 -9.11 79.34 -42.97
C GLN A 326 -10.53 79.57 -42.40
N GLY A 327 -10.70 79.38 -41.09
CA GLY A 327 -11.94 79.64 -40.34
C GLY A 327 -13.05 78.58 -40.56
N LYS A 328 -12.83 77.50 -41.32
CA LYS A 328 -13.78 76.39 -41.44
C LYS A 328 -13.57 75.33 -40.36
N THR A 329 -14.67 74.90 -39.77
CA THR A 329 -14.70 73.77 -38.84
C THR A 329 -14.36 72.49 -39.61
N GLN A 330 -13.47 71.67 -39.02
CA GLN A 330 -13.00 70.39 -39.53
C GLN A 330 -13.44 69.27 -38.62
N THR A 331 -13.79 68.11 -39.19
CA THR A 331 -14.20 66.93 -38.44
C THR A 331 -13.38 65.75 -38.92
N GLY A 332 -12.70 65.08 -37.99
CA GLY A 332 -11.94 63.85 -38.25
C GLY A 332 -12.29 62.78 -37.24
N LYS A 333 -12.15 61.50 -37.65
CA LYS A 333 -12.43 60.40 -36.76
C LYS A 333 -11.24 59.45 -36.79
N PRO A 334 -10.37 59.42 -35.73
CA PRO A 334 -9.38 58.36 -35.57
C PRO A 334 -10.08 57.00 -35.54
N GLU A 335 -9.43 55.99 -36.12
CA GLU A 335 -9.93 54.63 -36.11
C GLU A 335 -9.30 53.86 -34.96
N PHE A 336 -10.11 53.18 -34.16
CA PHE A 336 -9.68 52.28 -33.08
C PHE A 336 -10.01 50.85 -33.49
N THR A 337 -9.03 49.96 -33.36
CA THR A 337 -9.18 48.55 -33.70
C THR A 337 -8.89 47.69 -32.44
N GLU A 338 -9.75 46.73 -32.18
CA GLU A 338 -9.52 45.78 -31.12
C GLU A 338 -8.16 45.05 -31.29
N GLY A 339 -7.51 44.74 -30.18
CA GLY A 339 -6.28 43.96 -30.18
C GLY A 339 -6.50 42.45 -30.41
N ASP A 340 -7.70 41.98 -30.10
CA ASP A 340 -8.19 40.61 -30.35
C ASP A 340 -9.71 40.67 -30.51
N SER A 341 -10.25 39.94 -31.47
CA SER A 341 -11.69 39.95 -31.80
C SER A 341 -12.62 39.48 -30.67
N ARG A 342 -12.05 38.77 -29.66
CA ARG A 342 -12.75 38.34 -28.44
C ARG A 342 -12.88 39.46 -27.41
N VAL A 343 -12.14 40.57 -27.60
CA VAL A 343 -12.12 41.76 -26.71
C VAL A 343 -12.38 43.02 -27.55
N PRO A 344 -13.63 43.26 -27.93
CA PRO A 344 -13.99 44.41 -28.73
C PRO A 344 -13.75 45.73 -27.98
N ILE A 345 -13.64 46.83 -28.75
CA ILE A 345 -13.64 48.19 -28.17
C ILE A 345 -14.94 48.39 -27.38
N ASN A 346 -14.79 48.86 -26.13
CA ASN A 346 -15.94 49.10 -25.27
C ASN A 346 -16.66 50.41 -25.67
N GLU A 347 -17.74 50.30 -26.41
CA GLU A 347 -18.54 51.46 -26.89
C GLU A 347 -19.36 52.13 -25.80
N ASP A 348 -19.53 51.47 -24.62
CA ASP A 348 -20.21 52.05 -23.45
C ASP A 348 -19.35 53.10 -22.73
N VAL A 349 -18.05 53.10 -23.00
CA VAL A 349 -17.09 54.08 -22.47
C VAL A 349 -16.83 55.15 -23.52
N PRO A 350 -17.32 56.42 -23.32
CA PRO A 350 -17.16 57.46 -24.31
C PRO A 350 -15.68 57.81 -24.53
N ALA A 351 -15.33 58.14 -25.76
CA ALA A 351 -13.98 58.62 -26.10
C ALA A 351 -13.68 59.96 -25.41
N THR A 352 -12.45 60.12 -24.96
CA THR A 352 -11.92 61.31 -24.36
C THR A 352 -10.53 61.66 -24.93
N PHE A 353 -10.06 62.88 -24.76
CA PHE A 353 -8.65 63.23 -24.93
C PHE A 353 -7.80 62.50 -23.86
N ASP A 354 -6.46 62.55 -24.00
CA ASP A 354 -5.48 61.88 -23.14
C ASP A 354 -5.56 62.34 -21.67
N ASP A 355 -6.08 63.57 -21.43
CA ASP A 355 -6.29 64.17 -20.08
C ASP A 355 -7.68 63.84 -19.48
N GLY A 356 -8.47 63.01 -20.17
CA GLY A 356 -9.84 62.65 -19.77
C GLY A 356 -10.90 63.69 -20.10
N SER A 357 -10.53 64.83 -20.71
CA SER A 357 -11.46 65.87 -21.10
C SER A 357 -12.17 65.54 -22.44
N THR A 358 -13.29 66.19 -22.70
CA THR A 358 -14.00 66.12 -24.01
C THR A 358 -13.83 67.41 -24.80
N THR A 359 -13.14 68.44 -24.22
CA THR A 359 -12.88 69.75 -24.91
C THR A 359 -11.48 70.20 -24.56
N LYS A 360 -10.72 70.63 -25.56
CA LYS A 360 -9.34 71.13 -25.42
C LYS A 360 -9.20 72.44 -26.24
N THR A 361 -8.91 73.54 -25.58
CA THR A 361 -8.67 74.81 -26.25
C THR A 361 -7.16 75.12 -26.28
N VAL A 362 -6.67 75.47 -27.47
CA VAL A 362 -5.28 75.85 -27.71
C VAL A 362 -5.31 77.32 -28.12
N GLU A 363 -4.75 78.20 -27.29
CA GLU A 363 -4.74 79.67 -27.50
C GLU A 363 -4.10 80.01 -28.82
N GLY A 364 -4.71 80.91 -29.60
CA GLY A 364 -4.24 81.33 -30.91
C GLY A 364 -4.41 80.28 -32.01
N VAL A 365 -4.99 79.12 -31.73
CA VAL A 365 -5.18 78.00 -32.67
C VAL A 365 -6.65 77.65 -32.84
N GLY A 366 -7.34 77.30 -31.76
CA GLY A 366 -8.75 76.90 -31.80
C GLY A 366 -9.16 75.95 -30.72
N THR A 367 -10.39 75.39 -30.82
CA THR A 367 -10.97 74.46 -29.84
C THR A 367 -11.29 73.11 -30.50
N TYR A 368 -10.85 72.06 -29.85
CA TYR A 368 -11.19 70.65 -30.19
C TYR A 368 -12.29 70.14 -29.26
N THR A 369 -13.19 69.39 -29.79
CA THR A 369 -14.18 68.62 -29.01
C THR A 369 -14.21 67.17 -29.52
N VAL A 370 -14.32 66.21 -28.63
CA VAL A 370 -14.44 64.79 -28.97
C VAL A 370 -15.85 64.33 -28.58
N ALA A 371 -16.53 63.66 -29.54
CA ALA A 371 -17.82 63.02 -29.31
C ALA A 371 -17.58 61.62 -28.69
N ALA A 372 -18.64 61.06 -28.11
CA ALA A 372 -18.58 59.73 -27.48
C ALA A 372 -18.08 58.60 -28.44
N ASP A 373 -18.35 58.72 -29.71
CA ASP A 373 -17.93 57.77 -30.76
C ASP A 373 -16.49 57.99 -31.27
N GLY A 374 -15.74 58.89 -30.65
CA GLY A 374 -14.36 59.26 -31.05
C GLY A 374 -14.25 60.28 -32.19
N THR A 375 -15.36 60.81 -32.70
CA THR A 375 -15.33 61.87 -33.70
C THR A 375 -14.80 63.16 -33.08
N VAL A 376 -13.73 63.72 -33.62
CA VAL A 376 -13.14 64.97 -33.17
C VAL A 376 -13.53 66.10 -34.11
N THR A 377 -14.07 67.19 -33.50
CA THR A 377 -14.38 68.43 -34.22
C THR A 377 -13.37 69.50 -33.79
N PHE A 378 -12.74 70.17 -34.77
CA PHE A 378 -11.84 71.29 -34.58
C PHE A 378 -12.47 72.57 -35.11
N VAL A 379 -12.60 73.54 -34.26
CA VAL A 379 -13.06 74.90 -34.61
C VAL A 379 -11.86 75.85 -34.50
N PRO A 380 -11.24 76.23 -35.66
CA PRO A 380 -10.10 77.11 -35.59
C PRO A 380 -10.47 78.54 -35.21
N GLU A 381 -9.50 79.27 -34.61
CA GLU A 381 -9.63 80.70 -34.52
C GLU A 381 -9.61 81.34 -35.91
N LYS A 382 -10.34 82.43 -36.06
CA LYS A 382 -10.47 83.08 -37.42
C LYS A 382 -9.20 83.51 -38.05
N SER A 383 -8.14 83.81 -37.23
CA SER A 383 -6.82 84.20 -37.66
C SER A 383 -5.86 83.03 -37.90
N PHE A 384 -6.22 81.82 -37.48
CA PHE A 384 -5.34 80.68 -37.55
C PHE A 384 -5.15 80.14 -38.94
N VAL A 385 -3.88 79.99 -39.35
CA VAL A 385 -3.42 79.39 -40.60
C VAL A 385 -2.21 78.48 -40.30
N GLY A 386 -2.21 77.25 -40.77
CA GLY A 386 -1.14 76.31 -40.56
C GLY A 386 -1.61 74.98 -39.97
N THR A 387 -0.68 74.14 -39.54
CA THR A 387 -0.97 72.86 -38.91
C THR A 387 -1.21 73.06 -37.42
N ALA A 388 -2.42 72.70 -36.95
CA ALA A 388 -2.76 72.71 -35.55
C ALA A 388 -2.07 71.58 -34.79
N PRO A 389 -1.74 71.72 -33.49
CA PRO A 389 -1.21 70.68 -32.67
C PRO A 389 -2.12 69.46 -32.63
N ALA A 390 -1.54 68.24 -32.63
CA ALA A 390 -2.30 67.00 -32.41
C ALA A 390 -2.87 66.96 -30.96
N VAL A 391 -4.03 66.40 -30.79
CA VAL A 391 -4.77 66.25 -29.53
C VAL A 391 -5.09 64.75 -29.28
#